data_da43182a752c026dbd9cfec21d5e2c92
#
_entry.id   da43182a752c026dbd9cfec21d5e2c92
#
_cell.length_a   1.000
_cell.length_b   1.000
_cell.length_c   1.000
_cell.angle_alpha   90.00
_cell.angle_beta   90.00
_cell.angle_gamma   90.00
#
_symmetry.space_group_name_H-M   'P 1'
#
loop_
_entity.id
_entity.type
_entity.pdbx_description
1 polymer ?
#
loop_
_entity_poly.entity_id
_entity_poly.type
_entity_poly.pdbx_seq_one_letter_code
_entity_poly.pdbx_strand_id
1 'polypeptide(L)'
;MKNKDIKALTLGQTAGKNSTQYQSGGNMTVYNYNSQPKLYTQYLKLVEEFQQELENENTEFRDFIDKIQHYTATIDGVVGLSSQLTEAGFENDIDFAQQLKEYYYKKITENNLSKATQKIHAFLLAKICILFNLCIKGAVNDGVSKDVIREMIIEKVINPVQDMLGENNVLNLYDDDITAMIYFLTGNCHIRWK
;
A
#
# COMPACT_ATOMS: atom_id res chain seq x y z
N MET A 1 0.53 50.49 -43.41
CA MET A 1 0.31 49.52 -42.31
C MET A 1 -0.20 48.25 -42.96
N LYS A 2 0.59 47.14 -42.92
CA LYS A 2 0.21 45.88 -43.55
C LYS A 2 -0.50 45.02 -42.47
N ASN A 3 -1.80 44.72 -42.71
CA ASN A 3 -2.56 43.72 -41.96
C ASN A 3 -1.86 42.37 -42.15
N LYS A 4 -1.39 41.78 -41.04
CA LYS A 4 -1.02 40.36 -41.02
C LYS A 4 -2.28 39.55 -40.80
N ASP A 5 -2.74 38.86 -41.84
CA ASP A 5 -3.76 37.82 -41.72
C ASP A 5 -3.30 36.73 -40.79
N ILE A 6 -3.94 36.61 -39.63
CA ILE A 6 -3.75 35.48 -38.72
C ILE A 6 -4.56 34.32 -39.30
N LYS A 7 -3.88 33.37 -39.96
CA LYS A 7 -4.51 32.09 -40.34
C LYS A 7 -4.83 31.31 -39.06
N ALA A 8 -6.13 31.10 -38.84
CA ALA A 8 -6.58 30.19 -37.83
C ALA A 8 -6.12 28.76 -38.18
N LEU A 9 -5.30 28.16 -37.34
CA LEU A 9 -4.93 26.74 -37.44
C LEU A 9 -6.10 25.92 -36.91
N THR A 10 -6.80 25.22 -37.79
CA THR A 10 -7.82 24.24 -37.40
C THR A 10 -7.11 22.90 -37.18
N LEU A 11 -6.94 22.51 -35.92
CA LEU A 11 -6.44 21.19 -35.56
C LEU A 11 -7.60 20.20 -35.48
N GLY A 12 -7.69 19.28 -36.43
CA GLY A 12 -8.64 18.18 -36.40
C GLY A 12 -8.04 17.00 -35.62
N GLN A 13 -8.75 16.53 -34.62
CA GLN A 13 -8.41 15.31 -33.88
C GLN A 13 -9.55 14.30 -33.95
N THR A 14 -9.21 13.03 -34.20
CA THR A 14 -10.13 11.90 -34.12
C THR A 14 -9.75 11.01 -32.93
N ALA A 15 -10.67 10.81 -32.01
CA ALA A 15 -10.46 9.96 -30.85
C ALA A 15 -11.24 8.65 -30.99
N GLY A 16 -10.60 7.54 -30.60
CA GLY A 16 -11.26 6.24 -30.45
C GLY A 16 -12.13 6.19 -29.18
N LYS A 17 -12.98 5.15 -29.06
CA LYS A 17 -13.78 4.89 -27.86
C LYS A 17 -12.85 4.79 -26.63
N ASN A 18 -13.15 5.54 -25.56
CA ASN A 18 -12.40 5.59 -24.31
C ASN A 18 -11.04 6.32 -24.36
N SER A 19 -10.86 7.31 -25.22
CA SER A 19 -9.67 8.14 -25.23
C SER A 19 -9.94 9.56 -24.70
N THR A 20 -9.00 10.10 -23.92
CA THR A 20 -9.01 11.50 -23.48
C THR A 20 -8.21 12.34 -24.48
N GLN A 21 -8.81 13.41 -25.01
CA GLN A 21 -8.16 14.32 -25.94
C GLN A 21 -7.72 15.59 -25.23
N TYR A 22 -6.49 16.03 -25.52
CA TYR A 22 -5.95 17.31 -25.09
C TYR A 22 -5.63 18.16 -26.29
N GLN A 23 -6.10 19.41 -26.28
CA GLN A 23 -5.85 20.36 -27.36
C GLN A 23 -5.13 21.60 -26.80
N SER A 24 -3.98 21.94 -27.37
CA SER A 24 -3.22 23.10 -26.97
C SER A 24 -2.68 23.85 -28.20
N GLY A 25 -2.77 25.17 -28.20
CA GLY A 25 -2.23 26.04 -29.22
C GLY A 25 -0.73 26.37 -29.04
N GLY A 26 -0.06 25.76 -28.07
CA GLY A 26 1.35 25.96 -27.75
C GLY A 26 2.07 24.66 -27.40
N ASN A 27 3.34 24.75 -26.95
CA ASN A 27 4.08 23.58 -26.49
C ASN A 27 3.43 22.96 -25.25
N MET A 28 2.89 21.76 -25.40
CA MET A 28 2.32 20.98 -24.31
C MET A 28 3.14 19.70 -24.14
N THR A 29 3.66 19.47 -22.93
CA THR A 29 4.27 18.19 -22.57
C THR A 29 3.20 17.35 -21.90
N VAL A 30 2.72 16.31 -22.58
CA VAL A 30 1.76 15.34 -22.01
C VAL A 30 2.57 14.24 -21.33
N TYR A 31 2.53 14.20 -20.00
CA TYR A 31 3.03 13.06 -19.25
C TYR A 31 2.00 11.95 -19.30
N ASN A 32 2.27 10.92 -20.10
CA ASN A 32 1.40 9.75 -20.18
C ASN A 32 1.66 8.88 -18.92
N TYR A 33 0.81 9.04 -17.89
CA TYR A 33 0.85 8.23 -16.67
C TYR A 33 0.24 6.82 -16.86
N ASN A 34 0.04 6.38 -18.11
CA ASN A 34 -0.48 5.05 -18.43
C ASN A 34 0.56 3.92 -18.33
N SER A 35 1.75 4.18 -17.81
CA SER A 35 2.62 3.08 -17.36
C SER A 35 2.11 2.64 -15.99
N GLN A 36 1.43 1.51 -15.93
CA GLN A 36 1.11 0.86 -14.65
C GLN A 36 2.37 0.80 -13.79
N PRO A 37 2.31 1.21 -12.51
CA PRO A 37 3.50 1.23 -11.66
C PRO A 37 4.14 -0.17 -11.63
N LYS A 38 5.47 -0.24 -11.66
CA LYS A 38 6.22 -1.52 -11.54
C LYS A 38 5.78 -2.38 -10.35
N LEU A 39 5.26 -1.76 -9.30
CA LEU A 39 4.69 -2.41 -8.11
C LEU A 39 3.45 -3.25 -8.41
N TYR A 40 2.58 -2.79 -9.30
CA TYR A 40 1.41 -3.56 -9.73
C TYR A 40 1.83 -4.84 -10.47
N THR A 41 2.84 -4.74 -11.32
CA THR A 41 3.40 -5.90 -12.04
C THR A 41 3.98 -6.95 -11.09
N GLN A 42 4.62 -6.53 -9.99
CA GLN A 42 5.14 -7.46 -8.99
C GLN A 42 4.02 -8.18 -8.24
N TYR A 43 2.97 -7.46 -7.86
CA TYR A 43 1.80 -8.05 -7.21
C TYR A 43 1.11 -9.08 -8.12
N LEU A 44 0.89 -8.77 -9.39
CA LEU A 44 0.30 -9.71 -10.36
C LEU A 44 1.09 -11.01 -10.49
N LYS A 45 2.42 -10.95 -10.49
CA LYS A 45 3.24 -12.18 -10.50
C LYS A 45 3.02 -13.05 -9.26
N LEU A 46 2.82 -12.42 -8.09
CA LEU A 46 2.52 -13.17 -6.86
C LEU A 46 1.12 -13.79 -6.91
N VAL A 47 0.16 -13.11 -7.53
CA VAL A 47 -1.18 -13.66 -7.79
C VAL A 47 -1.11 -14.86 -8.74
N GLU A 48 -0.32 -14.77 -9.81
CA GLU A 48 -0.08 -15.90 -10.73
C GLU A 48 0.54 -17.10 -10.00
N GLU A 49 1.56 -16.88 -9.15
CA GLU A 49 2.16 -17.92 -8.32
C GLU A 49 1.12 -18.57 -7.39
N PHE A 50 0.24 -17.77 -6.79
CA PHE A 50 -0.83 -18.26 -5.92
C PHE A 50 -1.83 -19.13 -6.69
N GLN A 51 -2.25 -18.71 -7.88
CA GLN A 51 -3.16 -19.46 -8.73
C GLN A 51 -2.53 -20.81 -9.16
N GLN A 52 -1.24 -20.80 -9.51
CA GLN A 52 -0.52 -22.04 -9.84
C GLN A 52 -0.41 -23.00 -8.64
N GLU A 53 -0.22 -22.51 -7.42
CA GLU A 53 -0.24 -23.35 -6.22
C GLU A 53 -1.60 -24.02 -6.03
N LEU A 54 -2.70 -23.29 -6.26
CA LEU A 54 -4.07 -23.84 -6.16
C LEU A 54 -4.35 -24.90 -7.22
N GLU A 55 -3.95 -24.67 -8.47
CA GLU A 55 -4.15 -25.62 -9.58
C GLU A 55 -3.37 -26.92 -9.40
N ASN A 56 -2.19 -26.84 -8.81
CA ASN A 56 -1.32 -28.01 -8.62
C ASN A 56 -1.65 -28.82 -7.36
N GLU A 57 -2.69 -28.44 -6.60
CA GLU A 57 -3.02 -29.03 -5.28
C GLU A 57 -1.84 -29.08 -4.31
N ASN A 58 -0.78 -28.33 -4.60
CA ASN A 58 0.48 -28.37 -3.87
C ASN A 58 0.45 -27.38 -2.71
N THR A 59 -0.46 -27.59 -1.77
CA THR A 59 -0.54 -26.87 -0.51
C THR A 59 0.48 -27.43 0.49
N GLU A 60 1.76 -27.45 0.11
CA GLU A 60 2.81 -27.69 1.08
C GLU A 60 2.85 -26.50 2.03
N PHE A 61 2.26 -26.68 3.21
CA PHE A 61 2.45 -25.81 4.36
C PHE A 61 3.93 -25.89 4.74
N ARG A 62 4.61 -24.75 4.61
CA ARG A 62 6.04 -24.65 4.91
C ARG A 62 6.23 -23.71 6.08
N ASP A 63 7.38 -23.87 6.74
CA ASP A 63 7.88 -22.87 7.66
C ASP A 63 7.87 -21.47 7.02
N PHE A 64 7.81 -20.44 7.86
CA PHE A 64 7.82 -19.07 7.37
C PHE A 64 8.99 -18.83 6.43
N ILE A 65 8.72 -18.23 5.27
CA ILE A 65 9.80 -17.74 4.41
C ILE A 65 10.55 -16.61 5.13
N ASP A 66 11.85 -16.47 4.89
CA ASP A 66 12.74 -15.49 5.55
C ASP A 66 12.14 -14.08 5.60
N LYS A 67 11.43 -13.69 4.54
CA LYS A 67 10.85 -12.37 4.44
C LYS A 67 9.65 -12.14 5.38
N ILE A 68 8.83 -13.17 5.63
CA ILE A 68 7.78 -13.12 6.66
C ILE A 68 8.41 -13.18 8.04
N GLN A 69 9.41 -14.02 8.26
CA GLN A 69 10.14 -14.09 9.51
C GLN A 69 10.71 -12.72 9.90
N HIS A 70 11.25 -11.97 8.93
CA HIS A 70 11.72 -10.62 9.18
C HIS A 70 10.63 -9.73 9.79
N TYR A 71 9.41 -9.75 9.28
CA TYR A 71 8.32 -8.90 9.79
C TYR A 71 7.64 -9.43 11.05
N THR A 72 7.74 -10.73 11.34
CA THR A 72 7.22 -11.32 12.59
C THR A 72 8.19 -11.16 13.75
N ALA A 73 9.48 -10.99 13.48
CA ALA A 73 10.48 -10.73 14.50
C ALA A 73 10.34 -9.31 15.06
N THR A 74 10.40 -9.19 16.37
CA THR A 74 10.48 -7.88 17.04
C THR A 74 11.92 -7.37 16.97
N ILE A 75 12.09 -6.11 16.60
CA ILE A 75 13.40 -5.45 16.61
C ILE A 75 13.77 -5.13 18.06
N ASP A 76 14.89 -5.66 18.54
CA ASP A 76 15.36 -5.48 19.91
C ASP A 76 15.62 -4.01 20.27
N GLY A 77 15.37 -3.68 21.55
CA GLY A 77 15.67 -2.36 22.11
C GLY A 77 14.70 -1.26 21.69
N VAL A 78 13.54 -1.60 21.16
CA VAL A 78 12.55 -0.62 20.68
C VAL A 78 11.25 -0.69 21.47
N VAL A 79 10.63 0.46 21.61
CA VAL A 79 9.40 0.75 22.33
C VAL A 79 8.21 0.09 21.62
N GLY A 80 7.44 -0.74 22.37
CA GLY A 80 6.30 -1.48 21.83
C GLY A 80 5.13 -0.59 21.37
N LEU A 81 4.09 -1.22 20.77
CA LEU A 81 2.93 -0.56 20.17
C LEU A 81 2.33 0.54 21.05
N SER A 82 2.01 0.23 22.31
CA SER A 82 1.33 1.18 23.21
C SER A 82 2.16 2.43 23.46
N SER A 83 3.46 2.27 23.70
CA SER A 83 4.34 3.42 23.93
C SER A 83 4.54 4.27 22.68
N GLN A 84 4.69 3.65 21.50
CA GLN A 84 4.79 4.39 20.24
C GLN A 84 3.54 5.22 19.96
N LEU A 85 2.34 4.65 20.18
CA LEU A 85 1.09 5.37 20.01
C LEU A 85 0.94 6.49 21.04
N THR A 86 1.30 6.25 22.31
CA THR A 86 1.28 7.29 23.35
C THR A 86 2.20 8.45 23.01
N GLU A 87 3.46 8.17 22.60
CA GLU A 87 4.42 9.20 22.20
C GLU A 87 3.93 10.01 20.99
N ALA A 88 3.22 9.37 20.06
CA ALA A 88 2.62 10.02 18.91
C ALA A 88 1.28 10.73 19.24
N GLY A 89 0.78 10.57 20.48
CA GLY A 89 -0.47 11.19 20.94
C GLY A 89 -1.73 10.41 20.55
N PHE A 90 -1.62 9.13 20.19
CA PHE A 90 -2.73 8.24 19.83
C PHE A 90 -3.09 7.27 20.95
N GLU A 91 -2.98 7.70 22.21
CA GLU A 91 -3.26 6.90 23.41
C GLU A 91 -4.67 6.30 23.44
N ASN A 92 -5.65 7.00 22.85
CA ASN A 92 -7.04 6.52 22.79
C ASN A 92 -7.25 5.37 21.78
N ASP A 93 -6.30 5.15 20.89
CA ASP A 93 -6.40 4.11 19.85
C ASP A 93 -5.70 2.81 20.26
N ILE A 94 -5.07 2.75 21.45
CA ILE A 94 -4.24 1.62 21.89
C ILE A 94 -5.00 0.30 21.92
N ASP A 95 -6.20 0.28 22.51
CA ASP A 95 -6.99 -0.96 22.64
C ASP A 95 -7.40 -1.49 21.26
N PHE A 96 -7.83 -0.60 20.38
CA PHE A 96 -8.18 -0.94 18.99
C PHE A 96 -6.95 -1.45 18.22
N ALA A 97 -5.83 -0.77 18.37
CA ALA A 97 -4.58 -1.13 17.73
C ALA A 97 -4.06 -2.52 18.19
N GLN A 98 -4.19 -2.81 19.49
CA GLN A 98 -3.83 -4.12 20.04
C GLN A 98 -4.72 -5.25 19.49
N GLN A 99 -6.03 -5.03 19.43
CA GLN A 99 -6.97 -6.01 18.86
C GLN A 99 -6.64 -6.31 17.40
N LEU A 100 -6.40 -5.29 16.58
CA LEU A 100 -6.06 -5.47 15.17
C LEU A 100 -4.67 -6.12 14.99
N LYS A 101 -3.68 -5.76 15.81
CA LYS A 101 -2.37 -6.42 15.80
C LYS A 101 -2.51 -7.92 16.06
N GLU A 102 -3.26 -8.31 17.12
CA GLU A 102 -3.49 -9.71 17.47
C GLU A 102 -4.27 -10.45 16.39
N TYR A 103 -5.30 -9.82 15.83
CA TYR A 103 -6.06 -10.37 14.70
C TYR A 103 -5.13 -10.74 13.53
N TYR A 104 -4.28 -9.81 13.11
CA TYR A 104 -3.38 -10.06 12.00
C TYR A 104 -2.29 -11.08 12.33
N TYR A 105 -1.73 -11.02 13.55
CA TYR A 105 -0.77 -12.00 14.02
C TYR A 105 -1.33 -13.43 13.94
N LYS A 106 -2.55 -13.66 14.43
CA LYS A 106 -3.24 -14.95 14.31
C LYS A 106 -3.46 -15.35 12.85
N LYS A 107 -3.90 -14.41 12.02
CA LYS A 107 -4.12 -14.66 10.59
C LYS A 107 -2.89 -15.22 9.88
N ILE A 108 -1.69 -14.72 10.21
CA ILE A 108 -0.45 -15.18 9.55
C ILE A 108 0.24 -16.35 10.24
N THR A 109 -0.03 -16.61 11.54
CA THR A 109 0.64 -17.67 12.29
C THR A 109 -0.17 -18.94 12.45
N GLU A 110 -1.50 -18.85 12.59
CA GLU A 110 -2.38 -19.98 12.88
C GLU A 110 -2.86 -20.70 11.62
N ASN A 111 -2.81 -20.07 10.46
CA ASN A 111 -3.45 -20.59 9.24
C ASN A 111 -2.52 -21.41 8.31
N ASN A 112 -1.31 -21.80 8.75
CA ASN A 112 -0.38 -22.57 7.92
C ASN A 112 -0.35 -22.10 6.46
N LEU A 113 0.04 -20.86 6.24
CA LEU A 113 -0.05 -20.21 4.95
C LEU A 113 0.83 -20.88 3.90
N SER A 114 0.30 -21.07 2.69
CA SER A 114 1.07 -21.51 1.53
C SER A 114 2.22 -20.53 1.24
N LYS A 115 3.20 -21.00 0.50
CA LYS A 115 4.37 -20.18 0.16
C LYS A 115 3.99 -18.93 -0.64
N ALA A 116 3.06 -19.03 -1.58
CA ALA A 116 2.59 -17.88 -2.36
C ALA A 116 1.83 -16.90 -1.48
N THR A 117 0.95 -17.38 -0.59
CA THR A 117 0.24 -16.54 0.39
C THR A 117 1.22 -15.76 1.27
N GLN A 118 2.24 -16.44 1.80
CA GLN A 118 3.28 -15.79 2.60
C GLN A 118 4.02 -14.70 1.82
N LYS A 119 4.34 -14.93 0.54
CA LYS A 119 4.96 -13.93 -0.33
C LYS A 119 4.08 -12.70 -0.54
N ILE A 120 2.76 -12.89 -0.72
CA ILE A 120 1.80 -11.79 -0.85
C ILE A 120 1.78 -10.96 0.44
N HIS A 121 1.62 -11.61 1.61
CA HIS A 121 1.66 -10.90 2.90
C HIS A 121 2.98 -10.14 3.09
N ALA A 122 4.13 -10.76 2.82
CA ALA A 122 5.43 -10.11 2.95
C ALA A 122 5.59 -8.91 2.00
N PHE A 123 5.04 -8.99 0.80
CA PHE A 123 5.02 -7.89 -0.16
C PHE A 123 4.17 -6.72 0.34
N LEU A 124 2.97 -6.99 0.86
CA LEU A 124 2.07 -5.98 1.41
C LEU A 124 2.66 -5.29 2.64
N LEU A 125 3.22 -6.06 3.58
CA LEU A 125 3.91 -5.53 4.75
C LEU A 125 5.06 -4.57 4.35
N ALA A 126 5.89 -4.98 3.37
CA ALA A 126 6.96 -4.13 2.85
C ALA A 126 6.41 -2.83 2.25
N LYS A 127 5.33 -2.93 1.46
CA LYS A 127 4.70 -1.77 0.82
C LYS A 127 4.14 -0.80 1.84
N ILE A 128 3.40 -1.30 2.82
CA ILE A 128 2.81 -0.50 3.90
C ILE A 128 3.90 0.19 4.72
N CYS A 129 4.96 -0.55 5.09
CA CYS A 129 6.10 0.00 5.83
C CYS A 129 6.74 1.18 5.09
N ILE A 130 6.98 1.05 3.78
CA ILE A 130 7.55 2.11 2.95
C ILE A 130 6.60 3.31 2.86
N LEU A 131 5.32 3.10 2.56
CA LEU A 131 4.34 4.18 2.44
C LEU A 131 4.20 4.96 3.74
N PHE A 132 4.12 4.27 4.88
CA PHE A 132 4.01 4.91 6.18
C PHE A 132 5.25 5.78 6.48
N ASN A 133 6.45 5.24 6.31
CA ASN A 133 7.68 5.98 6.59
C ASN A 133 7.85 7.20 5.68
N LEU A 134 7.47 7.10 4.39
CA LEU A 134 7.64 8.20 3.44
C LEU A 134 6.53 9.25 3.53
N CYS A 135 5.30 8.86 3.85
CA CYS A 135 4.15 9.76 3.75
C CYS A 135 3.58 10.20 5.09
N ILE A 136 3.75 9.43 6.17
CA ILE A 136 3.07 9.67 7.44
C ILE A 136 4.03 10.14 8.53
N LYS A 137 5.16 9.46 8.68
CA LYS A 137 6.10 9.70 9.79
C LYS A 137 6.52 11.17 9.94
N GLY A 138 6.80 11.86 8.83
CA GLY A 138 7.16 13.28 8.85
C GLY A 138 6.07 14.14 9.47
N ALA A 139 4.81 13.95 9.06
CA ALA A 139 3.68 14.70 9.56
C ALA A 139 3.42 14.46 11.07
N VAL A 140 3.64 13.23 11.56
CA VAL A 140 3.57 12.91 13.00
C VAL A 140 4.65 13.66 13.76
N ASN A 141 5.89 13.66 13.27
CA ASN A 141 7.00 14.39 13.89
C ASN A 141 6.79 15.90 13.91
N ASP A 142 6.16 16.45 12.87
CA ASP A 142 5.84 17.86 12.75
C ASP A 142 4.62 18.29 13.62
N GLY A 143 4.00 17.34 14.32
CA GLY A 143 2.88 17.62 15.23
C GLY A 143 1.58 17.94 14.49
N VAL A 144 1.38 17.45 13.28
CA VAL A 144 0.12 17.57 12.54
C VAL A 144 -1.02 16.94 13.34
N SER A 145 -2.23 17.50 13.28
CA SER A 145 -3.37 17.01 14.05
C SER A 145 -3.70 15.55 13.77
N LYS A 146 -4.15 14.84 14.81
CA LYS A 146 -4.49 13.41 14.74
C LYS A 146 -5.49 13.07 13.62
N ASP A 147 -6.48 13.94 13.42
CA ASP A 147 -7.51 13.71 12.40
C ASP A 147 -6.92 13.81 10.99
N VAL A 148 -6.05 14.80 10.76
CA VAL A 148 -5.31 14.89 9.48
C VAL A 148 -4.38 13.70 9.28
N ILE A 149 -3.69 13.22 10.35
CA ILE A 149 -2.86 12.00 10.26
C ILE A 149 -3.71 10.78 9.89
N ARG A 150 -4.91 10.62 10.47
CA ARG A 150 -5.82 9.52 10.09
C ARG A 150 -6.25 9.60 8.62
N GLU A 151 -6.62 10.79 8.15
CA GLU A 151 -6.94 11.02 6.74
C GLU A 151 -5.75 10.69 5.84
N MET A 152 -4.54 11.11 6.22
CA MET A 152 -3.32 10.79 5.48
C MET A 152 -3.04 9.28 5.45
N ILE A 153 -3.28 8.55 6.53
CA ILE A 153 -3.13 7.09 6.56
C ILE A 153 -4.10 6.45 5.56
N ILE A 154 -5.36 6.88 5.54
CA ILE A 154 -6.36 6.39 4.58
C ILE A 154 -5.91 6.69 3.15
N GLU A 155 -5.61 7.94 2.83
CA GLU A 155 -5.30 8.37 1.47
C GLU A 155 -3.95 7.87 0.95
N LYS A 156 -2.92 7.79 1.79
CA LYS A 156 -1.54 7.55 1.36
C LYS A 156 -1.06 6.13 1.63
N VAL A 157 -1.76 5.36 2.47
CA VAL A 157 -1.39 3.98 2.80
C VAL A 157 -2.51 3.02 2.43
N ILE A 158 -3.72 3.18 3.00
CA ILE A 158 -4.80 2.20 2.83
C ILE A 158 -5.30 2.19 1.38
N ASN A 159 -5.76 3.34 0.86
CA ASN A 159 -6.30 3.42 -0.50
C ASN A 159 -5.30 2.96 -1.58
N PRO A 160 -4.01 3.36 -1.58
CA PRO A 160 -3.07 2.88 -2.57
C PRO A 160 -2.81 1.36 -2.51
N VAL A 161 -2.95 0.74 -1.32
CA VAL A 161 -2.85 -0.72 -1.19
C VAL A 161 -4.12 -1.38 -1.70
N GLN A 162 -5.31 -0.86 -1.39
CA GLN A 162 -6.58 -1.35 -1.91
C GLN A 162 -6.65 -1.24 -3.44
N ASP A 163 -6.25 -0.10 -4.00
CA ASP A 163 -6.19 0.11 -5.45
C ASP A 163 -5.26 -0.90 -6.14
N MET A 164 -4.14 -1.23 -5.49
CA MET A 164 -3.20 -2.22 -6.00
C MET A 164 -3.78 -3.64 -5.95
N LEU A 165 -4.51 -3.99 -4.89
CA LEU A 165 -5.20 -5.28 -4.77
C LEU A 165 -6.30 -5.39 -5.83
N GLY A 166 -7.16 -4.38 -5.94
CA GLY A 166 -8.21 -4.23 -6.94
C GLY A 166 -9.00 -5.53 -7.18
N GLU A 167 -9.25 -5.84 -8.44
CA GLU A 167 -9.95 -7.08 -8.85
C GLU A 167 -9.13 -8.36 -8.58
N ASN A 168 -7.81 -8.24 -8.36
CA ASN A 168 -6.90 -9.36 -8.09
C ASN A 168 -6.69 -9.57 -6.58
N ASN A 169 -7.63 -9.18 -5.74
CA ASN A 169 -7.59 -9.38 -4.29
C ASN A 169 -7.87 -10.84 -3.90
N VAL A 170 -6.97 -11.72 -4.30
CA VAL A 170 -7.11 -13.20 -4.15
C VAL A 170 -7.14 -13.68 -2.70
N LEU A 171 -6.69 -12.86 -1.75
CA LEU A 171 -6.71 -13.18 -0.32
C LEU A 171 -7.88 -12.52 0.42
N ASN A 172 -8.75 -11.77 -0.27
CA ASN A 172 -9.86 -11.02 0.33
C ASN A 172 -9.41 -10.13 1.50
N LEU A 173 -8.38 -9.32 1.26
CA LEU A 173 -7.84 -8.37 2.23
C LEU A 173 -8.50 -7.00 2.02
N TYR A 174 -9.04 -6.43 3.09
CA TYR A 174 -9.77 -5.17 3.07
C TYR A 174 -9.11 -4.14 3.98
N ASP A 175 -9.74 -2.99 4.18
CA ASP A 175 -9.20 -1.86 4.93
C ASP A 175 -8.84 -2.22 6.38
N ASP A 176 -9.62 -3.09 7.01
CA ASP A 176 -9.36 -3.61 8.36
C ASP A 176 -8.10 -4.46 8.41
N ASP A 177 -7.86 -5.31 7.40
CA ASP A 177 -6.63 -6.11 7.27
C ASP A 177 -5.41 -5.21 7.07
N ILE A 178 -5.52 -4.19 6.19
CA ILE A 178 -4.42 -3.25 5.93
C ILE A 178 -4.11 -2.43 7.18
N THR A 179 -5.15 -1.99 7.90
CA THR A 179 -5.01 -1.28 9.17
C THR A 179 -4.36 -2.18 10.23
N ALA A 180 -4.75 -3.45 10.28
CA ALA A 180 -4.15 -4.44 11.16
C ALA A 180 -2.66 -4.68 10.84
N MET A 181 -2.28 -4.69 9.56
CA MET A 181 -0.88 -4.76 9.13
C MET A 181 -0.07 -3.55 9.61
N ILE A 182 -0.63 -2.33 9.61
CA ILE A 182 0.04 -1.13 10.14
C ILE A 182 0.35 -1.33 11.63
N TYR A 183 -0.63 -1.72 12.43
CA TYR A 183 -0.42 -1.93 13.87
C TYR A 183 0.46 -3.14 14.19
N PHE A 184 0.40 -4.18 13.37
CA PHE A 184 1.33 -5.31 13.45
C PHE A 184 2.79 -4.87 13.23
N LEU A 185 3.04 -4.11 12.17
CA LEU A 185 4.36 -3.54 11.87
C LEU A 185 4.84 -2.57 12.96
N THR A 186 3.94 -1.79 13.53
CA THR A 186 4.22 -0.91 14.66
C THR A 186 4.61 -1.71 15.90
N GLY A 187 3.84 -2.75 16.22
CA GLY A 187 4.09 -3.60 17.39
C GLY A 187 5.39 -4.39 17.31
N ASN A 188 5.84 -4.74 16.11
CA ASN A 188 7.12 -5.41 15.85
C ASN A 188 8.25 -4.41 15.50
N CYS A 189 7.98 -3.12 15.64
CA CYS A 189 8.95 -2.03 15.49
C CYS A 189 9.49 -1.81 14.07
N HIS A 190 8.82 -2.32 13.05
CA HIS A 190 9.13 -2.03 11.66
C HIS A 190 8.57 -0.67 11.19
N ILE A 191 7.49 -0.21 11.81
CA ILE A 191 6.98 1.15 11.70
C ILE A 191 7.27 1.87 13.03
N ARG A 192 7.80 3.07 12.95
CA ARG A 192 7.98 3.98 14.08
C ARG A 192 7.20 5.25 13.81
N TRP A 193 6.32 5.61 14.76
CA TRP A 193 5.49 6.81 14.63
C TRP A 193 6.31 8.09 14.85
N LYS A 194 7.37 8.01 15.66
CA LYS A 194 8.34 9.09 15.87
C LYS A 194 9.78 8.61 15.69
#